data_8c60b2821da39848bd048d1b435f940c
#
_entry.id   8c60b2821da39848bd048d1b435f940c
#
_cell.length_a   1.000
_cell.length_b   1.000
_cell.length_c   1.000
_cell.angle_alpha   90.00
_cell.angle_beta   90.00
_cell.angle_gamma   90.00
#
_symmetry.space_group_name_H-M   'P 1'
#
loop_
_entity.id
_entity.type
_entity.pdbx_description
1 polymer ?
#
loop_
_entity_poly.entity_id
_entity_poly.type
_entity_poly.pdbx_seq_one_letter_code
_entity_poly.pdbx_strand_id
1 'polypeptide(L)'
;MSPTNAAIASQIMTRKRYAITELNAFARSPFAGVWPHLDKQTIVSEMRSRLHNPFKVDQGQQPFCGPASVLFELIRKQPLRYVQICRKLFEMGGFQAKNQWIQTSEALRQASKGNLRMGQADWMVLSALRESENRIFRVEPDAPEIMRNLAGMTKSWEMKGWVKEILGYESVTYRHTYLLGDLSAMRQAQAAIDTGGVAFALITAEGMLN
;
A
#
# COMPACT_ATOMS: atom_id res chain seq x y z
N MET A 1 17.43 -21.85 -15.73
CA MET A 1 16.40 -21.78 -16.79
C MET A 1 15.37 -20.75 -16.37
N SER A 2 15.24 -19.65 -17.11
CA SER A 2 14.17 -18.66 -16.83
C SER A 2 12.81 -19.29 -17.17
N PRO A 3 11.78 -19.08 -16.32
CA PRO A 3 10.45 -19.60 -16.61
C PRO A 3 9.92 -19.01 -17.91
N THR A 4 9.24 -19.82 -18.70
CA THR A 4 8.61 -19.33 -19.94
C THR A 4 7.49 -18.34 -19.62
N ASN A 5 7.19 -17.40 -20.53
CA ASN A 5 6.09 -16.42 -20.36
C ASN A 5 4.75 -17.09 -20.02
N ALA A 6 4.49 -18.27 -20.55
CA ALA A 6 3.28 -19.06 -20.23
C ALA A 6 3.25 -19.54 -18.77
N ALA A 7 4.37 -19.97 -18.21
CA ALA A 7 4.47 -20.38 -16.80
C ALA A 7 4.27 -19.19 -15.85
N ILE A 8 4.84 -18.01 -16.17
CA ILE A 8 4.64 -16.77 -15.41
C ILE A 8 3.16 -16.37 -15.45
N ALA A 9 2.54 -16.34 -16.62
CA ALA A 9 1.12 -16.02 -16.77
C ALA A 9 0.22 -16.98 -15.95
N SER A 10 0.49 -18.28 -15.99
CA SER A 10 -0.22 -19.30 -15.22
C SER A 10 -0.11 -19.06 -13.71
N GLN A 11 1.09 -18.73 -13.21
CA GLN A 11 1.29 -18.43 -11.79
C GLN A 11 0.54 -17.15 -11.35
N ILE A 12 0.53 -16.12 -12.17
CA ILE A 12 -0.21 -14.87 -11.90
C ILE A 12 -1.71 -15.17 -11.82
N MET A 13 -2.25 -15.90 -12.77
CA MET A 13 -3.68 -16.29 -12.79
C MET A 13 -4.06 -17.12 -11.56
N THR A 14 -3.20 -18.06 -11.16
CA THR A 14 -3.41 -18.88 -9.97
C THR A 14 -3.43 -18.04 -8.69
N ARG A 15 -2.48 -17.13 -8.52
CA ARG A 15 -2.43 -16.20 -7.37
C ARG A 15 -3.67 -15.30 -7.29
N LYS A 16 -4.13 -14.77 -8.42
CA LYS A 16 -5.36 -13.97 -8.48
C LYS A 16 -6.59 -14.78 -8.10
N ARG A 17 -6.69 -16.04 -8.54
CA ARG A 17 -7.81 -16.92 -8.20
C ARG A 17 -7.90 -17.16 -6.69
N TYR A 18 -6.79 -17.44 -6.01
CA TYR A 18 -6.77 -17.57 -4.55
C TYR A 18 -7.18 -16.26 -3.85
N ALA A 19 -6.71 -15.12 -4.33
CA ALA A 19 -7.11 -13.82 -3.81
C ALA A 19 -8.61 -13.56 -3.94
N ILE A 20 -9.21 -13.90 -5.08
CA ILE A 20 -10.66 -13.76 -5.28
C ILE A 20 -11.46 -14.73 -4.37
N THR A 21 -10.97 -15.94 -4.17
CA THR A 21 -11.60 -16.91 -3.24
C THR A 21 -11.60 -16.34 -1.80
N GLU A 22 -10.47 -15.83 -1.34
CA GLU A 22 -10.34 -15.18 -0.02
C GLU A 22 -11.24 -13.94 0.09
N LEU A 23 -11.29 -13.10 -0.94
CA LEU A 23 -12.16 -11.93 -0.99
C LEU A 23 -13.65 -12.32 -0.90
N ASN A 24 -14.05 -13.38 -1.57
CA ASN A 24 -15.41 -13.90 -1.47
C ASN A 24 -15.72 -14.47 -0.07
N ALA A 25 -14.75 -15.09 0.58
CA ALA A 25 -14.87 -15.52 1.97
C ALA A 25 -15.02 -14.33 2.92
N PHE A 26 -14.22 -13.27 2.73
CA PHE A 26 -14.35 -12.02 3.47
C PHE A 26 -15.72 -11.38 3.27
N ALA A 27 -16.21 -11.29 2.04
CA ALA A 27 -17.53 -10.72 1.74
C ALA A 27 -18.67 -11.41 2.50
N ARG A 28 -18.56 -12.73 2.71
CA ARG A 28 -19.54 -13.57 3.43
C ARG A 28 -19.31 -13.66 4.93
N SER A 29 -18.18 -13.15 5.45
CA SER A 29 -17.87 -13.26 6.87
C SER A 29 -18.90 -12.48 7.70
N PRO A 30 -19.32 -12.98 8.89
CA PRO A 30 -20.31 -12.31 9.73
C PRO A 30 -19.76 -11.10 10.49
N PHE A 31 -18.44 -10.90 10.49
CA PHE A 31 -17.81 -9.82 11.28
C PHE A 31 -18.21 -8.44 10.75
N ALA A 32 -18.70 -7.59 11.66
CA ALA A 32 -19.10 -6.23 11.34
C ALA A 32 -17.91 -5.30 11.05
N GLY A 33 -16.72 -5.67 11.55
CA GLY A 33 -15.52 -4.84 11.46
C GLY A 33 -15.39 -3.83 12.62
N VAL A 34 -14.21 -3.22 12.68
CA VAL A 34 -13.86 -2.26 13.76
C VAL A 34 -13.74 -0.81 13.25
N TRP A 35 -14.14 -0.56 12.01
CA TRP A 35 -14.15 0.75 11.37
C TRP A 35 -15.60 1.25 11.28
N PRO A 36 -16.06 2.12 12.20
CA PRO A 36 -17.50 2.42 12.35
C PRO A 36 -18.09 3.18 11.17
N HIS A 37 -17.26 3.80 10.34
CA HIS A 37 -17.70 4.65 9.23
C HIS A 37 -17.32 4.09 7.85
N LEU A 38 -16.77 2.87 7.79
CA LEU A 38 -16.46 2.19 6.54
C LEU A 38 -17.47 1.08 6.27
N ASP A 39 -17.91 1.00 5.02
CA ASP A 39 -18.87 -0.01 4.58
C ASP A 39 -18.16 -1.23 3.97
N LYS A 40 -18.45 -2.40 4.50
CA LYS A 40 -17.82 -3.66 4.08
C LYS A 40 -18.05 -3.99 2.61
N GLN A 41 -19.27 -3.75 2.10
CA GLN A 41 -19.59 -4.08 0.71
C GLN A 41 -18.85 -3.16 -0.26
N THR A 42 -18.76 -1.89 0.09
CA THR A 42 -17.95 -0.90 -0.63
C THR A 42 -16.49 -1.34 -0.67
N ILE A 43 -15.89 -1.68 0.49
CA ILE A 43 -14.50 -2.15 0.58
C ILE A 43 -14.28 -3.38 -0.29
N VAL A 44 -15.15 -4.38 -0.21
CA VAL A 44 -15.06 -5.61 -1.02
C VAL A 44 -15.13 -5.31 -2.52
N SER A 45 -16.02 -4.42 -2.92
CA SER A 45 -16.17 -3.99 -4.32
C SER A 45 -14.90 -3.28 -4.82
N GLU A 46 -14.37 -2.37 -4.03
CA GLU A 46 -13.14 -1.64 -4.32
C GLU A 46 -11.93 -2.57 -4.39
N MET A 47 -11.77 -3.49 -3.42
CA MET A 47 -10.70 -4.50 -3.43
C MET A 47 -10.76 -5.36 -4.70
N ARG A 48 -11.96 -5.79 -5.11
CA ARG A 48 -12.17 -6.55 -6.36
C ARG A 48 -11.70 -5.74 -7.56
N SER A 49 -12.03 -4.46 -7.61
CA SER A 49 -11.60 -3.54 -8.66
C SER A 49 -10.06 -3.43 -8.73
N ARG A 50 -9.36 -3.30 -7.57
CA ARG A 50 -7.88 -3.22 -7.49
C ARG A 50 -7.22 -4.54 -7.89
N LEU A 51 -7.78 -5.68 -7.47
CA LEU A 51 -7.29 -7.01 -7.92
C LEU A 51 -7.40 -7.17 -9.43
N HIS A 52 -8.43 -6.62 -10.05
CA HIS A 52 -8.59 -6.63 -11.50
C HIS A 52 -7.58 -5.69 -12.16
N ASN A 53 -7.46 -4.48 -11.66
CA ASN A 53 -6.55 -3.45 -12.16
C ASN A 53 -5.87 -2.69 -11.02
N PRO A 54 -4.60 -3.01 -10.68
CA PRO A 54 -3.85 -2.33 -9.62
C PRO A 54 -3.68 -0.81 -9.82
N PHE A 55 -3.75 -0.31 -11.07
CA PHE A 55 -3.69 1.13 -11.36
C PHE A 55 -4.89 1.91 -10.82
N LYS A 56 -5.90 1.24 -10.28
CA LYS A 56 -7.02 1.87 -9.60
C LYS A 56 -6.76 2.19 -8.12
N VAL A 57 -5.56 1.89 -7.60
CA VAL A 57 -5.13 2.41 -6.30
C VAL A 57 -5.11 3.93 -6.39
N ASP A 58 -5.84 4.56 -5.48
CA ASP A 58 -6.02 6.00 -5.45
C ASP A 58 -5.62 6.54 -4.07
N GLN A 59 -4.70 7.47 -4.03
CA GLN A 59 -4.32 8.18 -2.81
C GLN A 59 -5.17 9.43 -2.56
N GLY A 60 -6.11 9.74 -3.47
CA GLY A 60 -6.90 10.96 -3.45
C GLY A 60 -6.00 12.20 -3.47
N GLN A 61 -6.42 13.20 -2.71
CA GLN A 61 -5.62 14.41 -2.50
C GLN A 61 -4.79 14.34 -1.20
N GLN A 62 -4.45 13.12 -0.77
CA GLN A 62 -3.63 12.88 0.42
C GLN A 62 -2.19 12.61 0.01
N PRO A 63 -1.19 13.06 0.77
CA PRO A 63 0.22 12.84 0.45
C PRO A 63 0.67 11.41 0.84
N PHE A 64 -0.02 10.41 0.32
CA PHE A 64 0.22 8.98 0.58
C PHE A 64 1.00 8.28 -0.54
N CYS A 65 1.82 9.01 -1.31
CA CYS A 65 2.54 8.46 -2.45
C CYS A 65 3.40 7.23 -2.10
N GLY A 66 4.11 7.24 -0.97
CA GLY A 66 4.89 6.10 -0.50
C GLY A 66 4.02 4.86 -0.20
N PRO A 67 3.05 4.93 0.71
CA PRO A 67 2.11 3.84 0.97
C PRO A 67 1.39 3.37 -0.28
N ALA A 68 0.95 4.27 -1.17
CA ALA A 68 0.24 3.91 -2.40
C ALA A 68 1.12 3.12 -3.37
N SER A 69 2.40 3.50 -3.52
CA SER A 69 3.36 2.75 -4.33
C SER A 69 3.60 1.34 -3.79
N VAL A 70 3.72 1.20 -2.47
CA VAL A 70 3.85 -0.10 -1.80
C VAL A 70 2.58 -0.94 -1.98
N LEU A 71 1.40 -0.34 -1.82
CA LEU A 71 0.11 -1.01 -2.00
C LEU A 71 -0.08 -1.48 -3.44
N PHE A 72 0.26 -0.65 -4.42
CA PHE A 72 0.24 -1.01 -5.84
C PHE A 72 1.09 -2.27 -6.10
N GLU A 73 2.32 -2.28 -5.62
CA GLU A 73 3.22 -3.42 -5.81
C GLU A 73 2.76 -4.67 -5.06
N LEU A 74 2.20 -4.51 -3.86
CA LEU A 74 1.60 -5.61 -3.09
C LEU A 74 0.47 -6.28 -3.88
N ILE A 75 -0.45 -5.51 -4.44
CA ILE A 75 -1.56 -6.05 -5.24
C ILE A 75 -1.03 -6.78 -6.47
N ARG A 76 -0.03 -6.21 -7.13
CA ARG A 76 0.57 -6.76 -8.35
C ARG A 76 1.29 -8.08 -8.12
N LYS A 77 2.11 -8.16 -7.07
CA LYS A 77 3.00 -9.30 -6.79
C LYS A 77 2.36 -10.33 -5.85
N GLN A 78 1.57 -9.88 -4.88
CA GLN A 78 1.04 -10.69 -3.77
C GLN A 78 -0.45 -10.43 -3.54
N PRO A 79 -1.32 -10.66 -4.54
CA PRO A 79 -2.74 -10.29 -4.46
C PRO A 79 -3.49 -10.97 -3.29
N LEU A 80 -3.14 -12.22 -2.94
CA LEU A 80 -3.72 -12.90 -1.78
C LEU A 80 -3.36 -12.18 -0.47
N ARG A 81 -2.08 -11.79 -0.30
CA ARG A 81 -1.63 -11.07 0.89
C ARG A 81 -2.32 -9.69 1.02
N TYR A 82 -2.54 -9.00 -0.10
CA TYR A 82 -3.35 -7.77 -0.10
C TYR A 82 -4.73 -8.01 0.50
N VAL A 83 -5.44 -9.05 0.05
CA VAL A 83 -6.78 -9.37 0.57
C VAL A 83 -6.73 -9.69 2.05
N GLN A 84 -5.75 -10.49 2.48
CA GLN A 84 -5.58 -10.86 3.89
C GLN A 84 -5.31 -9.64 4.77
N ILE A 85 -4.47 -8.71 4.33
CA ILE A 85 -4.18 -7.46 5.04
C ILE A 85 -5.46 -6.62 5.16
N CYS A 86 -6.18 -6.37 4.06
CA CYS A 86 -7.42 -5.60 4.09
C CYS A 86 -8.47 -6.24 5.01
N ARG A 87 -8.66 -7.55 4.92
CA ARG A 87 -9.58 -8.28 5.78
C ARG A 87 -9.22 -8.12 7.26
N LYS A 88 -7.96 -8.32 7.63
CA LYS A 88 -7.48 -8.20 9.01
C LYS A 88 -7.60 -6.76 9.53
N LEU A 89 -7.25 -5.76 8.73
CA LEU A 89 -7.45 -4.36 9.06
C LEU A 89 -8.92 -4.06 9.32
N PHE A 90 -9.82 -4.54 8.46
CA PHE A 90 -11.25 -4.31 8.63
C PHE A 90 -11.81 -5.02 9.87
N GLU A 91 -11.51 -6.32 10.04
CA GLU A 91 -12.08 -7.13 11.10
C GLU A 91 -11.46 -6.86 12.48
N MET A 92 -10.16 -6.55 12.55
CA MET A 92 -9.38 -6.47 13.80
C MET A 92 -8.68 -5.13 14.03
N GLY A 93 -8.66 -4.24 13.04
CA GLY A 93 -7.94 -2.96 13.10
C GLY A 93 -6.43 -3.10 13.00
N GLY A 94 -5.90 -4.27 12.65
CA GLY A 94 -4.46 -4.49 12.53
C GLY A 94 -4.15 -5.77 11.75
N PHE A 95 -2.88 -5.96 11.41
CA PHE A 95 -2.41 -7.14 10.68
C PHE A 95 -0.95 -7.46 10.99
N GLN A 96 -0.57 -8.72 10.77
CA GLN A 96 0.82 -9.15 10.87
C GLN A 96 1.60 -8.76 9.61
N ALA A 97 2.56 -7.84 9.75
CA ALA A 97 3.62 -7.59 8.79
C ALA A 97 4.67 -8.72 8.87
N LYS A 98 5.80 -8.59 8.20
CA LYS A 98 6.82 -9.64 8.21
C LYS A 98 7.32 -9.97 9.63
N ASN A 99 7.70 -8.94 10.38
CA ASN A 99 8.35 -9.10 11.70
C ASN A 99 7.55 -8.46 12.84
N GLN A 100 6.51 -7.67 12.56
CA GLN A 100 5.78 -6.92 13.57
C GLN A 100 4.28 -6.90 13.28
N TRP A 101 3.49 -6.68 14.35
CA TRP A 101 2.07 -6.39 14.23
C TRP A 101 1.88 -4.89 13.99
N ILE A 102 1.14 -4.54 12.94
CA ILE A 102 0.71 -3.17 12.66
C ILE A 102 -0.72 -3.02 13.17
N GLN A 103 -0.91 -2.09 14.10
CA GLN A 103 -2.21 -1.81 14.73
C GLN A 103 -2.61 -0.38 14.45
N THR A 104 -3.83 -0.17 13.97
CA THR A 104 -4.44 1.15 13.86
C THR A 104 -4.99 1.63 15.20
N SER A 105 -4.83 2.92 15.48
CA SER A 105 -5.44 3.53 16.65
C SER A 105 -6.96 3.60 16.52
N GLU A 106 -7.65 3.68 17.65
CA GLU A 106 -9.09 3.95 17.65
C GLU A 106 -9.39 5.32 17.03
N ALA A 107 -8.55 6.32 17.31
CA ALA A 107 -8.68 7.66 16.74
C ALA A 107 -8.67 7.64 15.21
N LEU A 108 -7.77 6.86 14.59
CA LEU A 108 -7.74 6.72 13.14
C LEU A 108 -9.02 6.07 12.60
N ARG A 109 -9.50 5.01 13.26
CA ARG A 109 -10.73 4.33 12.84
C ARG A 109 -11.95 5.24 12.93
N GLN A 110 -12.04 6.08 13.96
CA GLN A 110 -13.08 7.10 14.13
C GLN A 110 -12.96 8.24 13.11
N ALA A 111 -11.74 8.64 12.75
CA ALA A 111 -11.48 9.67 11.74
C ALA A 111 -11.92 9.27 10.33
N SER A 112 -12.25 8.00 10.07
CA SER A 112 -12.81 7.53 8.79
C SER A 112 -14.21 8.07 8.46
N LYS A 113 -14.79 8.93 9.32
CA LYS A 113 -16.09 9.59 9.12
C LYS A 113 -16.06 10.70 8.06
N GLY A 114 -14.94 11.36 7.88
CA GLY A 114 -14.84 12.53 7.01
C GLY A 114 -14.92 12.20 5.51
N ASN A 115 -14.71 13.23 4.68
CA ASN A 115 -14.53 13.05 3.24
C ASN A 115 -13.14 12.45 2.97
N LEU A 116 -13.10 11.15 2.73
CA LEU A 116 -11.85 10.41 2.54
C LEU A 116 -11.08 10.85 1.28
N ARG A 117 -11.77 11.43 0.29
CA ARG A 117 -11.21 11.88 -1.00
C ARG A 117 -10.61 10.74 -1.84
N MET A 118 -10.83 9.50 -1.44
CA MET A 118 -10.39 8.26 -2.08
C MET A 118 -11.31 7.11 -1.72
N GLY A 119 -11.09 5.93 -2.30
CA GLY A 119 -11.84 4.73 -1.92
C GLY A 119 -11.60 4.31 -0.46
N GLN A 120 -12.60 3.67 0.15
CA GLN A 120 -12.55 3.24 1.55
C GLN A 120 -11.47 2.17 1.78
N ALA A 121 -11.30 1.24 0.84
CA ALA A 121 -10.25 0.22 0.92
C ALA A 121 -8.85 0.84 0.87
N ASP A 122 -8.65 1.83 0.00
CA ASP A 122 -7.37 2.53 -0.10
C ASP A 122 -7.12 3.36 1.17
N TRP A 123 -8.11 4.13 1.63
CA TRP A 123 -8.00 4.88 2.89
C TRP A 123 -7.58 3.98 4.04
N MET A 124 -8.29 2.87 4.25
CA MET A 124 -8.03 1.95 5.35
C MET A 124 -6.58 1.45 5.37
N VAL A 125 -6.03 1.07 4.21
CA VAL A 125 -4.67 0.55 4.12
C VAL A 125 -3.63 1.67 4.17
N LEU A 126 -3.82 2.72 3.37
CA LEU A 126 -2.83 3.80 3.24
C LEU A 126 -2.68 4.58 4.55
N SER A 127 -3.80 4.88 5.22
CA SER A 127 -3.76 5.56 6.52
C SER A 127 -3.16 4.67 7.62
N ALA A 128 -3.46 3.36 7.63
CA ALA A 128 -2.86 2.42 8.57
C ALA A 128 -1.33 2.34 8.43
N LEU A 129 -0.83 2.26 7.19
CA LEU A 129 0.61 2.27 6.93
C LEU A 129 1.23 3.59 7.35
N ARG A 130 0.59 4.70 7.03
CA ARG A 130 1.09 6.03 7.42
C ARG A 130 1.10 6.23 8.93
N GLU A 131 0.05 5.82 9.63
CA GLU A 131 -0.02 5.96 11.09
C GLU A 131 1.07 5.12 11.79
N SER A 132 1.38 3.94 11.28
CA SER A 132 2.41 3.07 11.86
C SER A 132 3.80 3.73 11.95
N GLU A 133 4.09 4.66 11.07
CA GLU A 133 5.36 5.39 11.01
C GLU A 133 5.26 6.83 11.54
N ASN A 134 4.06 7.39 11.58
CA ASN A 134 3.85 8.78 11.96
C ASN A 134 3.53 8.91 13.45
N ARG A 135 4.54 9.26 14.25
CA ARG A 135 4.42 9.43 15.71
C ARG A 135 4.01 10.85 16.15
N ILE A 136 4.02 11.81 15.23
CA ILE A 136 3.88 13.24 15.58
C ILE A 136 2.52 13.79 15.15
N PHE A 137 2.07 13.46 13.93
CA PHE A 137 0.84 14.02 13.37
C PHE A 137 -0.19 12.91 13.16
N ARG A 138 -1.43 13.19 13.57
CA ARG A 138 -2.57 12.29 13.28
C ARG A 138 -2.89 12.30 11.80
N VAL A 139 -3.32 11.16 11.31
CA VAL A 139 -3.85 11.01 9.95
C VAL A 139 -5.35 11.31 10.00
N GLU A 140 -5.75 12.48 9.51
CA GLU A 140 -7.14 12.94 9.49
C GLU A 140 -7.52 13.40 8.06
N PRO A 141 -8.67 12.94 7.51
CA PRO A 141 -9.04 13.27 6.13
C PRO A 141 -9.38 14.75 5.94
N ASP A 142 -9.96 15.39 6.97
CA ASP A 142 -10.42 16.77 6.94
C ASP A 142 -9.42 17.77 7.57
N ALA A 143 -8.21 17.32 7.90
CA ALA A 143 -7.17 18.20 8.45
C ALA A 143 -6.77 19.30 7.43
N PRO A 144 -6.33 20.49 7.91
CA PRO A 144 -5.78 21.53 7.04
C PRO A 144 -4.66 20.99 6.15
N GLU A 145 -4.54 21.53 4.94
CA GLU A 145 -3.60 21.04 3.93
C GLU A 145 -2.15 20.95 4.43
N ILE A 146 -1.67 21.96 5.16
CA ILE A 146 -0.33 21.97 5.75
C ILE A 146 -0.15 20.77 6.69
N MET A 147 -1.12 20.49 7.55
CA MET A 147 -1.06 19.37 8.49
C MET A 147 -1.10 18.02 7.76
N ARG A 148 -1.93 17.90 6.72
CA ARG A 148 -1.98 16.69 5.87
C ARG A 148 -0.66 16.45 5.16
N ASN A 149 -0.05 17.49 4.61
CA ASN A 149 1.22 17.38 3.90
C ASN A 149 2.35 16.96 4.84
N LEU A 150 2.44 17.52 6.04
CA LEU A 150 3.43 17.11 7.04
C LEU A 150 3.22 15.66 7.50
N ALA A 151 1.98 15.27 7.79
CA ALA A 151 1.63 13.91 8.21
C ALA A 151 1.84 12.87 7.11
N GLY A 152 1.70 13.26 5.84
CA GLY A 152 1.78 12.36 4.70
C GLY A 152 3.12 12.32 3.99
N MET A 153 4.07 13.18 4.37
CA MET A 153 5.38 13.24 3.69
C MET A 153 6.17 11.95 3.91
N THR A 154 6.42 11.23 2.82
CA THR A 154 7.17 9.96 2.87
C THR A 154 8.66 10.23 3.03
N LYS A 155 9.25 9.61 4.05
CA LYS A 155 10.69 9.63 4.29
C LYS A 155 11.34 8.34 3.78
N SER A 156 12.61 8.42 3.42
CA SER A 156 13.33 7.27 2.84
C SER A 156 13.36 6.04 3.75
N TRP A 157 13.49 6.23 5.06
CA TRP A 157 13.50 5.11 6.02
C TRP A 157 12.11 4.47 6.20
N GLU A 158 11.03 5.25 6.10
CA GLU A 158 9.66 4.75 6.11
C GLU A 158 9.44 3.84 4.89
N MET A 159 9.86 4.30 3.71
CA MET A 159 9.78 3.51 2.49
C MET A 159 10.55 2.19 2.61
N LYS A 160 11.76 2.22 3.18
CA LYS A 160 12.55 0.99 3.45
C LYS A 160 11.81 0.06 4.41
N GLY A 161 11.20 0.59 5.47
CA GLY A 161 10.40 -0.16 6.43
C GLY A 161 9.25 -0.89 5.73
N TRP A 162 8.42 -0.18 4.98
CA TRP A 162 7.28 -0.79 4.26
C TRP A 162 7.69 -1.82 3.23
N VAL A 163 8.77 -1.57 2.47
CA VAL A 163 9.26 -2.54 1.48
C VAL A 163 9.69 -3.85 2.14
N LYS A 164 10.34 -3.79 3.30
CA LYS A 164 10.70 -4.98 4.08
C LYS A 164 9.49 -5.66 4.72
N GLU A 165 8.69 -4.91 5.45
CA GLU A 165 7.62 -5.45 6.29
C GLU A 165 6.38 -5.86 5.49
N ILE A 166 6.02 -5.10 4.45
CA ILE A 166 4.80 -5.33 3.68
C ILE A 166 5.07 -6.20 2.47
N LEU A 167 6.09 -5.87 1.67
CA LEU A 167 6.44 -6.63 0.48
C LEU A 167 7.33 -7.84 0.75
N GLY A 168 7.95 -7.90 1.92
CA GLY A 168 8.76 -9.04 2.37
C GLY A 168 10.16 -9.13 1.77
N TYR A 169 10.66 -8.06 1.15
CA TYR A 169 12.03 -8.04 0.61
C TYR A 169 13.08 -8.11 1.73
N GLU A 170 14.10 -8.97 1.54
CA GLU A 170 15.20 -9.13 2.51
C GLU A 170 16.17 -7.95 2.45
N SER A 171 16.56 -7.55 1.25
CA SER A 171 17.50 -6.46 1.01
C SER A 171 16.80 -5.26 0.41
N VAL A 172 16.99 -4.11 1.02
CA VAL A 172 16.48 -2.82 0.53
C VAL A 172 17.58 -1.79 0.59
N THR A 173 18.00 -1.31 -0.56
CA THR A 173 19.02 -0.25 -0.70
C THR A 173 18.32 1.06 -1.00
N TYR A 174 18.76 2.13 -0.36
CA TYR A 174 18.34 3.50 -0.65
C TYR A 174 19.52 4.31 -1.16
N ARG A 175 19.29 5.09 -2.23
CA ARG A 175 20.28 6.01 -2.80
C ARG A 175 19.69 7.42 -2.83
N HIS A 176 20.42 8.38 -2.31
CA HIS A 176 20.14 9.80 -2.51
C HIS A 176 20.70 10.24 -3.86
N THR A 177 19.85 10.80 -4.70
CA THR A 177 20.22 11.40 -5.97
C THR A 177 19.87 12.88 -5.92
N TYR A 178 20.79 13.71 -5.40
CA TYR A 178 20.50 15.13 -5.18
C TYR A 178 20.70 16.02 -6.40
N LEU A 179 21.46 15.59 -7.39
CA LEU A 179 21.80 16.39 -8.57
C LEU A 179 21.97 15.48 -9.78
N LEU A 180 21.21 15.77 -10.85
CA LEU A 180 21.41 15.27 -12.22
C LEU A 180 21.82 13.78 -12.34
N GLY A 181 20.83 12.91 -12.45
CA GLY A 181 20.96 11.59 -13.07
C GLY A 181 22.13 10.74 -12.57
N ASP A 182 22.05 10.21 -11.34
CA ASP A 182 23.02 9.21 -10.91
C ASP A 182 22.81 7.91 -11.72
N LEU A 183 23.55 7.77 -12.81
CA LEU A 183 23.55 6.57 -13.66
C LEU A 183 23.85 5.29 -12.86
N SER A 184 24.60 5.40 -11.76
CA SER A 184 24.89 4.26 -10.88
C SER A 184 23.63 3.81 -10.13
N ALA A 185 22.81 4.73 -9.64
CA ALA A 185 21.53 4.43 -9.01
C ALA A 185 20.54 3.81 -10.01
N MET A 186 20.49 4.33 -11.23
CA MET A 186 19.65 3.76 -12.30
C MET A 186 20.08 2.33 -12.69
N ARG A 187 21.39 2.08 -12.82
CA ARG A 187 21.91 0.73 -13.09
C ARG A 187 21.61 -0.24 -11.96
N GLN A 188 21.70 0.19 -10.71
CA GLN A 188 21.33 -0.64 -9.55
C GLN A 188 19.82 -0.92 -9.52
N ALA A 189 18.99 0.07 -9.83
CA ALA A 189 17.54 -0.10 -9.94
C ALA A 189 17.21 -1.12 -11.04
N GLN A 190 17.83 -0.99 -12.21
CA GLN A 190 17.67 -1.95 -13.31
C GLN A 190 18.09 -3.37 -12.89
N ALA A 191 19.28 -3.53 -12.28
CA ALA A 191 19.74 -4.82 -11.79
C ALA A 191 18.80 -5.44 -10.75
N ALA A 192 18.22 -4.63 -9.87
CA ALA A 192 17.21 -5.09 -8.91
C ALA A 192 15.96 -5.60 -9.62
N ILE A 193 15.48 -4.89 -10.64
CA ILE A 193 14.31 -5.29 -11.43
C ILE A 193 14.61 -6.59 -12.21
N ASP A 194 15.77 -6.70 -12.83
CA ASP A 194 16.17 -7.87 -13.62
C ASP A 194 16.26 -9.15 -12.76
N THR A 195 16.54 -9.01 -11.48
CA THR A 195 16.54 -10.11 -10.50
C THR A 195 15.18 -10.35 -9.81
N GLY A 196 14.11 -9.72 -10.30
CA GLY A 196 12.74 -9.89 -9.78
C GLY A 196 12.38 -9.00 -8.60
N GLY A 197 13.25 -8.05 -8.25
CA GLY A 197 13.01 -7.03 -7.26
C GLY A 197 12.08 -5.91 -7.75
N VAL A 198 12.09 -4.79 -7.03
CA VAL A 198 11.33 -3.57 -7.34
C VAL A 198 12.19 -2.35 -7.08
N ALA A 199 12.01 -1.31 -7.87
CA ALA A 199 12.61 0.00 -7.67
C ALA A 199 11.51 1.05 -7.49
N PHE A 200 11.65 1.91 -6.48
CA PHE A 200 10.79 3.05 -6.22
C PHE A 200 11.60 4.33 -6.36
N ALA A 201 11.12 5.28 -7.14
CA ALA A 201 11.67 6.62 -7.23
C ALA A 201 10.85 7.57 -6.35
N LEU A 202 11.52 8.25 -5.42
CA LEU A 202 10.94 9.37 -4.68
C LEU A 202 11.35 10.65 -5.41
N ILE A 203 10.37 11.30 -6.01
CA ILE A 203 10.57 12.54 -6.76
C ILE A 203 9.72 13.65 -6.15
N THR A 204 10.22 14.88 -6.18
CA THR A 204 9.43 16.05 -5.80
C THR A 204 8.52 16.46 -6.96
N ALA A 205 7.34 17.00 -6.63
CA ALA A 205 6.41 17.47 -7.66
C ALA A 205 7.03 18.57 -8.56
N GLU A 206 7.90 19.40 -8.01
CA GLU A 206 8.63 20.43 -8.76
C GLU A 206 9.54 19.84 -9.84
N GLY A 207 10.12 18.65 -9.60
CA GLY A 207 10.94 17.95 -10.59
C GLY A 207 10.16 17.31 -11.73
N MET A 208 8.82 17.31 -11.66
CA MET A 208 7.94 16.75 -12.70
C MET A 208 7.32 17.84 -13.60
N LEU A 209 7.42 19.10 -13.21
CA LEU A 209 6.77 20.23 -13.90
C LEU A 209 7.76 21.05 -14.75
N ASN A 210 9.03 20.69 -14.75
CA ASN A 210 10.10 21.21 -15.58
C ASN A 210 10.63 20.09 -16.51
#